data_fbe64d225dab8b30315362757fbe839f
#
_entry.id   fbe64d225dab8b30315362757fbe839f
#
_cell.length_a   1.000
_cell.length_b   1.000
_cell.length_c   1.000
_cell.angle_alpha   90.00
_cell.angle_beta   90.00
_cell.angle_gamma   90.00
#
_symmetry.space_group_name_H-M   'P 1'
#
loop_
_entity.id
_entity.type
_entity.pdbx_description
1 polymer ?
#
loop_
_entity_poly.entity_id
_entity_poly.type
_entity_poly.pdbx_seq_one_letter_code
_entity_poly.pdbx_strand_id
1 'polypeptide(L)'
;MSYKGYIKEVNNFPKDGISFKDISPLLEDEQTFRSAIVAMGGLYYDEVGIPVYWLGIDARGFIFASALAVYFGGGVKLARKKGKLPPPTIDVQYNTEYSLDYISMKEGKGNIVIVDDVLATGGTLAAVNKLAAEAGYDVKDNIVLIDLEYVPRIENFNLGVKSVVQYV
;
A
#
# COMPACT_ATOMS: atom_id res chain seq x y z
N MET A 1 -16.48 -7.64 -12.01
CA MET A 1 -17.12 -7.19 -10.75
C MET A 1 -16.79 -5.72 -10.54
N SER A 2 -17.73 -4.87 -10.17
CA SER A 2 -17.41 -3.46 -9.89
C SER A 2 -17.17 -3.26 -8.41
N TYR A 3 -15.92 -3.07 -8.01
CA TYR A 3 -15.55 -2.82 -6.61
C TYR A 3 -16.06 -1.48 -6.08
N LYS A 4 -16.31 -0.50 -6.98
CA LYS A 4 -16.79 0.85 -6.58
C LYS A 4 -18.08 0.81 -5.78
N GLY A 5 -18.95 -0.18 -5.99
CA GLY A 5 -20.17 -0.36 -5.20
C GLY A 5 -19.95 -0.76 -3.73
N TYR A 6 -18.75 -1.24 -3.41
CA TYR A 6 -18.33 -1.64 -2.06
C TYR A 6 -17.33 -0.66 -1.42
N ILE A 7 -17.11 0.50 -2.05
CA ILE A 7 -16.25 1.56 -1.54
C ILE A 7 -17.15 2.78 -1.30
N LYS A 8 -17.32 3.16 -0.03
CA LYS A 8 -18.10 4.33 0.33
C LYS A 8 -17.27 5.59 0.22
N GLU A 9 -17.88 6.63 -0.32
CA GLU A 9 -17.30 7.97 -0.30
C GLU A 9 -17.83 8.75 0.89
N VAL A 10 -16.91 9.19 1.76
CA VAL A 10 -17.21 9.99 2.94
C VAL A 10 -16.57 11.36 2.77
N ASN A 11 -17.40 12.35 2.50
CA ASN A 11 -16.92 13.72 2.31
C ASN A 11 -16.56 14.38 3.64
N ASN A 12 -15.56 15.27 3.59
CA ASN A 12 -15.08 16.03 4.75
C ASN A 12 -14.57 15.15 5.90
N PHE A 13 -13.91 14.03 5.57
CA PHE A 13 -13.28 13.15 6.56
C PHE A 13 -11.83 12.82 6.15
N PRO A 14 -10.87 12.84 7.09
CA PRO A 14 -10.95 13.28 8.50
C PRO A 14 -11.01 14.80 8.66
N LYS A 15 -10.94 15.58 7.56
CA LYS A 15 -10.95 17.04 7.51
C LYS A 15 -11.80 17.53 6.35
N ASP A 16 -12.24 18.79 6.45
CA ASP A 16 -12.96 19.45 5.38
C ASP A 16 -12.18 19.43 4.05
N GLY A 17 -12.89 19.18 2.96
CA GLY A 17 -12.34 19.10 1.62
C GLY A 17 -11.73 17.74 1.23
N ILE A 18 -11.62 16.79 2.15
CA ILE A 18 -11.13 15.44 1.85
C ILE A 18 -12.32 14.51 1.57
N SER A 19 -12.27 13.83 0.42
CA SER A 19 -13.17 12.72 0.09
C SER A 19 -12.50 11.40 0.43
N PHE A 20 -12.87 10.81 1.56
CA PHE A 20 -12.31 9.57 2.05
C PHE A 20 -12.97 8.37 1.37
N LYS A 21 -12.19 7.41 0.94
CA LYS A 21 -12.66 6.14 0.38
C LYS A 21 -12.66 5.07 1.48
N ASP A 22 -13.85 4.84 2.05
CA ASP A 22 -14.05 3.82 3.07
C ASP A 22 -14.22 2.44 2.42
N ILE A 23 -13.26 1.57 2.66
CA ILE A 23 -13.20 0.20 2.15
C ILE A 23 -13.86 -0.83 3.10
N SER A 24 -14.43 -0.40 4.22
CA SER A 24 -15.03 -1.32 5.19
C SER A 24 -16.06 -2.25 4.56
N PRO A 25 -16.99 -1.77 3.70
CA PRO A 25 -17.96 -2.66 3.06
C PRO A 25 -17.30 -3.71 2.14
N LEU A 26 -16.17 -3.37 1.50
CA LEU A 26 -15.42 -4.31 0.69
C LEU A 26 -14.78 -5.40 1.56
N LEU A 27 -14.23 -5.03 2.70
CA LEU A 27 -13.60 -5.98 3.63
C LEU A 27 -14.61 -6.89 4.32
N GLU A 28 -15.84 -6.40 4.57
CA GLU A 28 -16.93 -7.12 5.23
C GLU A 28 -17.59 -8.17 4.32
N ASP A 29 -17.54 -7.99 3.00
CA ASP A 29 -18.09 -8.94 2.03
C ASP A 29 -17.03 -9.96 1.62
N GLU A 30 -17.21 -11.22 2.01
CA GLU A 30 -16.26 -12.30 1.79
C GLU A 30 -15.86 -12.45 0.31
N GLN A 31 -16.84 -12.43 -0.57
CA GLN A 31 -16.60 -12.67 -2.00
C GLN A 31 -15.89 -11.50 -2.65
N THR A 32 -16.27 -10.28 -2.29
CA THR A 32 -15.67 -9.05 -2.82
C THR A 32 -14.24 -8.89 -2.32
N PHE A 33 -13.99 -9.14 -1.02
CA PHE A 33 -12.64 -9.09 -0.47
C PHE A 33 -11.74 -10.14 -1.13
N ARG A 34 -12.18 -11.39 -1.21
CA ARG A 34 -11.44 -12.47 -1.91
C ARG A 34 -11.13 -12.08 -3.36
N SER A 35 -12.14 -11.58 -4.09
CA SER A 35 -11.97 -11.13 -5.47
C SER A 35 -10.95 -10.00 -5.60
N ALA A 36 -10.96 -9.04 -4.68
CA ALA A 36 -9.99 -7.94 -4.65
C ALA A 36 -8.55 -8.45 -4.43
N ILE A 37 -8.35 -9.40 -3.52
CA ILE A 37 -7.04 -10.03 -3.30
C ILE A 37 -6.54 -10.73 -4.55
N VAL A 38 -7.41 -11.50 -5.22
CA VAL A 38 -7.05 -12.19 -6.48
C VAL A 38 -6.69 -11.17 -7.56
N ALA A 39 -7.46 -10.10 -7.69
CA ALA A 39 -7.19 -9.04 -8.66
C ALA A 39 -5.87 -8.32 -8.38
N MET A 40 -5.60 -7.95 -7.12
CA MET A 40 -4.34 -7.30 -6.72
C MET A 40 -3.12 -8.20 -6.99
N GLY A 41 -3.19 -9.47 -6.58
CA GLY A 41 -2.08 -10.41 -6.79
C GLY A 41 -1.84 -10.71 -8.27
N GLY A 42 -2.90 -10.78 -9.07
CA GLY A 42 -2.82 -10.97 -10.52
C GLY A 42 -2.07 -9.84 -11.25
N LEU A 43 -2.06 -8.62 -10.70
CA LEU A 43 -1.29 -7.50 -11.26
C LEU A 43 0.23 -7.74 -11.24
N TYR A 44 0.70 -8.63 -10.39
CA TYR A 44 2.13 -8.95 -10.25
C TYR A 44 2.48 -10.36 -10.71
N TYR A 45 1.63 -11.35 -10.39
CA TYR A 45 1.96 -12.77 -10.47
C TYR A 45 2.32 -13.26 -11.87
N ASP A 46 1.67 -12.72 -12.90
CA ASP A 46 1.83 -13.18 -14.28
C ASP A 46 3.18 -12.76 -14.92
N GLU A 47 3.90 -11.82 -14.32
CA GLU A 47 5.11 -11.24 -14.90
C GLU A 47 6.41 -11.81 -14.29
N VAL A 48 6.47 -12.04 -12.99
CA VAL A 48 7.75 -12.24 -12.26
C VAL A 48 7.72 -13.40 -11.27
N GLY A 49 6.56 -14.01 -11.02
CA GLY A 49 6.39 -15.04 -10.00
C GLY A 49 6.13 -14.47 -8.60
N ILE A 50 6.21 -15.33 -7.58
CA ILE A 50 5.89 -14.94 -6.19
C ILE A 50 7.03 -14.09 -5.63
N PRO A 51 6.76 -12.90 -5.03
CA PRO A 51 7.77 -12.14 -4.33
C PRO A 51 8.20 -12.89 -3.06
N VAL A 52 9.40 -12.58 -2.56
CA VAL A 52 9.83 -13.13 -1.26
C VAL A 52 8.98 -12.53 -0.14
N TYR A 53 8.62 -11.25 -0.28
CA TYR A 53 7.80 -10.55 0.70
C TYR A 53 6.78 -9.60 0.05
N TRP A 54 5.62 -9.51 0.70
CA TRP A 54 4.65 -8.44 0.51
C TRP A 54 4.83 -7.43 1.65
N LEU A 55 5.16 -6.19 1.33
CA LEU A 55 5.36 -5.11 2.30
C LEU A 55 4.08 -4.30 2.44
N GLY A 56 3.38 -4.49 3.55
CA GLY A 56 2.19 -3.69 3.85
C GLY A 56 2.54 -2.37 4.53
N ILE A 57 1.85 -1.30 4.14
CA ILE A 57 1.98 0.02 4.77
C ILE A 57 0.98 0.16 5.91
N ASP A 58 1.43 0.65 7.06
CA ASP A 58 0.62 0.90 8.27
C ASP A 58 -0.52 1.89 7.99
N ALA A 59 -1.80 1.51 8.14
CA ALA A 59 -2.25 0.25 8.76
C ALA A 59 -3.05 -0.64 7.80
N ARG A 60 -3.83 -0.07 6.86
CA ARG A 60 -4.73 -0.81 5.98
C ARG A 60 -3.99 -1.66 4.95
N GLY A 61 -2.79 -1.23 4.55
CA GLY A 61 -1.92 -2.05 3.70
C GLY A 61 -1.57 -3.41 4.30
N PHE A 62 -1.57 -3.55 5.63
CA PHE A 62 -1.33 -4.84 6.30
C PHE A 62 -2.37 -5.88 5.97
N ILE A 63 -3.63 -5.48 5.85
CA ILE A 63 -4.74 -6.38 5.53
C ILE A 63 -4.49 -7.04 4.17
N PHE A 64 -4.17 -6.23 3.17
CA PHE A 64 -3.94 -6.71 1.80
C PHE A 64 -2.65 -7.50 1.68
N ALA A 65 -1.54 -7.02 2.25
CA ALA A 65 -0.26 -7.74 2.23
C ALA A 65 -0.37 -9.12 2.87
N SER A 66 -1.05 -9.23 4.01
CA SER A 66 -1.27 -10.50 4.70
C SER A 66 -2.14 -11.46 3.89
N ALA A 67 -3.23 -10.97 3.31
CA ALA A 67 -4.11 -11.79 2.49
C ALA A 67 -3.41 -12.25 1.19
N LEU A 68 -2.62 -11.39 0.55
CA LEU A 68 -1.82 -11.72 -0.63
C LEU A 68 -0.79 -12.82 -0.30
N ALA A 69 -0.07 -12.70 0.81
CA ALA A 69 0.90 -13.70 1.24
C ALA A 69 0.27 -15.08 1.51
N VAL A 70 -0.90 -15.09 2.15
CA VAL A 70 -1.63 -16.33 2.42
C VAL A 70 -2.16 -16.97 1.14
N TYR A 71 -2.65 -16.17 0.20
CA TYR A 71 -3.28 -16.66 -1.03
C TYR A 71 -2.27 -17.04 -2.11
N PHE A 72 -1.25 -16.22 -2.34
CA PHE A 72 -0.26 -16.39 -3.41
C PHE A 72 1.08 -16.97 -2.94
N GLY A 73 1.34 -16.99 -1.64
CA GLY A 73 2.65 -17.33 -1.08
C GLY A 73 3.53 -16.10 -0.85
N GLY A 74 4.69 -16.34 -0.27
CA GLY A 74 5.61 -15.31 0.21
C GLY A 74 5.37 -14.95 1.67
N GLY A 75 6.25 -14.12 2.22
CA GLY A 75 6.13 -13.60 3.57
C GLY A 75 5.54 -12.20 3.62
N VAL A 76 5.33 -11.67 4.82
CA VAL A 76 4.87 -10.30 5.05
C VAL A 76 5.96 -9.49 5.73
N LYS A 77 6.19 -8.27 5.25
CA LYS A 77 6.97 -7.24 5.92
C LYS A 77 6.08 -6.06 6.27
N LEU A 78 6.47 -5.34 7.30
CA LEU A 78 5.68 -4.24 7.83
C LEU A 78 6.47 -2.93 7.69
N ALA A 79 5.89 -1.95 7.00
CA ALA A 79 6.32 -0.56 7.05
C ALA A 79 5.43 0.15 8.07
N ARG A 80 6.00 0.55 9.20
CA ARG A 80 5.26 1.08 10.35
C ARG A 80 5.73 2.46 10.75
N LYS A 81 4.83 3.22 11.34
CA LYS A 81 5.22 4.47 12.01
C LYS A 81 6.32 4.21 13.04
N LYS A 82 7.26 5.15 13.14
CA LYS A 82 8.39 5.04 14.07
C LYS A 82 7.94 4.70 15.49
N GLY A 83 8.70 3.82 16.14
CA GLY A 83 8.40 3.35 17.50
C GLY A 83 7.39 2.22 17.59
N LYS A 84 6.82 1.76 16.46
CA LYS A 84 5.88 0.63 16.42
C LYS A 84 6.55 -0.72 16.14
N LEU A 85 7.82 -0.72 15.77
CA LEU A 85 8.64 -1.93 15.60
C LEU A 85 9.75 -1.96 16.65
N PRO A 86 10.06 -3.15 17.20
CA PRO A 86 11.22 -3.26 18.09
C PRO A 86 12.51 -3.02 17.32
N PRO A 87 13.52 -2.35 17.91
CA PRO A 87 14.81 -2.11 17.26
C PRO A 87 15.55 -3.44 17.00
N PRO A 88 16.54 -3.45 16.08
CA PRO A 88 16.93 -2.35 15.21
C PRO A 88 15.97 -2.15 14.04
N THR A 89 15.84 -0.90 13.59
CA THR A 89 15.03 -0.53 12.41
C THR A 89 15.79 0.44 11.52
N ILE A 90 15.46 0.44 10.24
CA ILE A 90 15.77 1.54 9.31
C ILE A 90 14.58 2.48 9.33
N ASP A 91 14.84 3.77 9.42
CA ASP A 91 13.82 4.82 9.49
C ASP A 91 14.03 5.80 8.34
N VAL A 92 12.95 6.16 7.66
CA VAL A 92 12.92 7.22 6.64
C VAL A 92 11.95 8.30 7.07
N GLN A 93 12.42 9.54 7.03
CA GLN A 93 11.59 10.72 7.27
C GLN A 93 10.85 11.11 5.97
N TYR A 94 9.59 11.50 6.11
CA TYR A 94 8.80 12.02 5.01
C TYR A 94 7.83 13.12 5.50
N ASN A 95 7.48 14.00 4.58
CA ASN A 95 6.51 15.05 4.84
C ASN A 95 5.09 14.51 4.66
N THR A 96 4.25 14.70 5.66
CA THR A 96 2.80 14.65 5.51
C THR A 96 2.29 16.08 5.25
N GLU A 97 1.05 16.23 4.87
CA GLU A 97 0.45 17.55 4.68
C GLU A 97 0.48 18.44 5.94
N TYR A 98 0.76 17.84 7.11
CA TYR A 98 0.62 18.51 8.41
C TYR A 98 1.83 18.38 9.33
N SER A 99 2.77 17.48 9.04
CA SER A 99 3.91 17.22 9.91
C SER A 99 5.03 16.46 9.20
N LEU A 100 6.22 16.49 9.82
CA LEU A 100 7.27 15.53 9.55
C LEU A 100 6.92 14.22 10.26
N ASP A 101 6.90 13.13 9.52
CA ASP A 101 6.65 11.81 10.07
C ASP A 101 7.79 10.86 9.70
N TYR A 102 7.86 9.72 10.36
CA TYR A 102 8.87 8.70 10.09
C TYR A 102 8.18 7.37 9.86
N ILE A 103 8.70 6.64 8.87
CA ILE A 103 8.29 5.27 8.62
C ILE A 103 9.49 4.34 8.78
N SER A 104 9.27 3.19 9.36
CA SER A 104 10.32 2.26 9.81
C SER A 104 10.06 0.86 9.31
N MET A 105 11.13 0.10 9.01
CA MET A 105 11.06 -1.33 8.78
C MET A 105 12.32 -2.05 9.26
N LYS A 106 12.26 -3.38 9.29
CA LYS A 106 13.41 -4.22 9.59
C LYS A 106 14.30 -4.38 8.36
N GLU A 107 15.60 -4.37 8.57
CA GLU A 107 16.57 -4.77 7.54
C GLU A 107 16.34 -6.19 7.03
N GLY A 108 16.81 -6.45 5.82
CA GLY A 108 16.80 -7.77 5.22
C GLY A 108 17.25 -7.74 3.78
N LYS A 109 16.87 -8.74 3.04
CA LYS A 109 17.17 -8.88 1.61
C LYS A 109 16.11 -9.69 0.89
N GLY A 110 16.03 -9.53 -0.40
CA GLY A 110 15.12 -10.27 -1.28
C GLY A 110 14.18 -9.34 -2.03
N ASN A 111 13.39 -9.94 -2.91
CA ASN A 111 12.40 -9.24 -3.71
C ASN A 111 11.19 -8.88 -2.87
N ILE A 112 10.72 -7.65 -2.99
CA ILE A 112 9.60 -7.14 -2.22
C ILE A 112 8.61 -6.40 -3.12
N VAL A 113 7.33 -6.61 -2.88
CA VAL A 113 6.23 -5.83 -3.48
C VAL A 113 5.57 -5.00 -2.40
N ILE A 114 5.46 -3.71 -2.64
CA ILE A 114 4.84 -2.77 -1.71
C ILE A 114 3.34 -2.74 -1.95
N VAL A 115 2.57 -2.81 -0.87
CA VAL A 115 1.10 -2.93 -0.91
C VAL A 115 0.45 -1.90 -0.01
N ASP A 116 -0.52 -1.17 -0.55
CA ASP A 116 -1.38 -0.28 0.23
C ASP A 116 -2.83 -0.35 -0.28
N ASP A 117 -3.73 0.29 0.44
CA ASP A 117 -5.13 0.35 0.04
C ASP A 117 -5.40 1.52 -0.93
N VAL A 118 -4.84 2.69 -0.71
CA VAL A 118 -5.14 3.91 -1.49
C VAL A 118 -3.88 4.67 -1.86
N LEU A 119 -3.74 4.99 -3.14
CA LEU A 119 -2.78 5.96 -3.64
C LEU A 119 -3.49 7.32 -3.82
N ALA A 120 -3.07 8.31 -3.03
CA ALA A 120 -3.51 9.71 -3.15
C ALA A 120 -2.34 10.57 -3.66
N THR A 121 -1.65 11.31 -2.82
CA THR A 121 -0.51 12.16 -3.25
C THR A 121 0.75 11.38 -3.60
N GLY A 122 0.89 10.15 -3.11
CA GLY A 122 2.06 9.30 -3.33
C GLY A 122 3.21 9.52 -2.34
N GLY A 123 3.09 10.46 -1.41
CA GLY A 123 4.16 10.78 -0.46
C GLY A 123 4.57 9.58 0.41
N THR A 124 3.59 8.88 0.98
CA THR A 124 3.84 7.68 1.78
C THR A 124 4.48 6.57 0.95
N LEU A 125 3.96 6.33 -0.25
CA LEU A 125 4.48 5.29 -1.13
C LEU A 125 5.93 5.57 -1.56
N ALA A 126 6.26 6.81 -1.88
CA ALA A 126 7.63 7.22 -2.20
C ALA A 126 8.58 7.01 -1.01
N ALA A 127 8.14 7.38 0.19
CA ALA A 127 8.92 7.15 1.41
C ALA A 127 9.17 5.66 1.68
N VAL A 128 8.16 4.81 1.48
CA VAL A 128 8.29 3.35 1.69
C VAL A 128 9.18 2.71 0.62
N ASN A 129 9.14 3.16 -0.63
CA ASN A 129 10.09 2.70 -1.66
C ASN A 129 11.54 3.01 -1.25
N LYS A 130 11.81 4.24 -0.80
CA LYS A 130 13.13 4.62 -0.29
C LYS A 130 13.52 3.77 0.92
N LEU A 131 12.62 3.61 1.88
CA LEU A 131 12.84 2.81 3.09
C LEU A 131 13.20 1.36 2.76
N ALA A 132 12.44 0.72 1.87
CA ALA A 132 12.67 -0.67 1.48
C ALA A 132 14.04 -0.85 0.80
N ALA A 133 14.45 0.08 -0.07
CA ALA A 133 15.76 0.08 -0.69
C ALA A 133 16.89 0.27 0.33
N GLU A 134 16.77 1.23 1.25
CA GLU A 134 17.74 1.46 2.33
C GLU A 134 17.81 0.27 3.31
N ALA A 135 16.72 -0.44 3.51
CA ALA A 135 16.67 -1.64 4.35
C ALA A 135 17.23 -2.90 3.66
N GLY A 136 17.66 -2.82 2.40
CA GLY A 136 18.36 -3.89 1.67
C GLY A 136 17.47 -4.73 0.76
N TYR A 137 16.23 -4.31 0.49
CA TYR A 137 15.31 -5.03 -0.38
C TYR A 137 15.34 -4.52 -1.82
N ASP A 138 15.05 -5.41 -2.75
CA ASP A 138 14.83 -5.11 -4.16
C ASP A 138 13.33 -4.94 -4.41
N VAL A 139 12.89 -3.68 -4.53
CA VAL A 139 11.49 -3.34 -4.78
C VAL A 139 11.13 -3.67 -6.23
N LYS A 140 10.23 -4.61 -6.42
CA LYS A 140 9.81 -5.09 -7.74
C LYS A 140 8.58 -4.38 -8.27
N ASP A 141 7.63 -4.04 -7.39
CA ASP A 141 6.39 -3.38 -7.81
C ASP A 141 5.71 -2.66 -6.64
N ASN A 142 4.76 -1.80 -6.99
CA ASN A 142 3.86 -1.13 -6.07
C ASN A 142 2.42 -1.44 -6.50
N ILE A 143 1.63 -1.99 -5.59
CA ILE A 143 0.24 -2.38 -5.85
C ILE A 143 -0.67 -1.74 -4.83
N VAL A 144 -1.72 -1.09 -5.29
CA VAL A 144 -2.76 -0.52 -4.45
C VAL A 144 -4.13 -1.03 -4.87
N LEU A 145 -5.08 -1.05 -3.94
CA LEU A 145 -6.46 -1.36 -4.29
C LEU A 145 -7.07 -0.21 -5.09
N ILE A 146 -6.88 1.03 -4.65
CA ILE A 146 -7.49 2.24 -5.20
C ILE A 146 -6.42 3.25 -5.61
N ASP A 147 -6.52 3.75 -6.82
CA ASP A 147 -5.79 4.92 -7.30
C ASP A 147 -6.73 6.11 -7.46
N LEU A 148 -6.44 7.22 -6.76
CA LEU A 148 -7.15 8.49 -6.90
C LEU A 148 -6.41 9.37 -7.91
N GLU A 149 -6.63 9.12 -9.20
CA GLU A 149 -5.93 9.81 -10.28
C GLU A 149 -6.21 11.32 -10.31
N TYR A 150 -7.38 11.74 -9.81
CA TYR A 150 -7.73 13.16 -9.68
C TYR A 150 -6.95 13.92 -8.61
N VAL A 151 -6.25 13.21 -7.71
CA VAL A 151 -5.42 13.84 -6.68
C VAL A 151 -4.03 14.12 -7.24
N PRO A 152 -3.55 15.37 -7.21
CA PRO A 152 -2.20 15.69 -7.66
C PRO A 152 -1.15 14.92 -6.88
N ARG A 153 -0.20 14.31 -7.60
CA ARG A 153 0.95 13.63 -7.00
C ARG A 153 1.95 14.64 -6.44
N ILE A 154 2.73 14.21 -5.46
CA ILE A 154 3.88 15.00 -4.98
C ILE A 154 4.85 15.28 -6.13
N GLU A 155 5.62 16.35 -5.99
CA GLU A 155 6.67 16.70 -6.95
C GLU A 155 7.64 15.53 -7.15
N ASN A 156 8.03 15.29 -8.41
CA ASN A 156 8.93 14.21 -8.82
C ASN A 156 8.42 12.78 -8.51
N PHE A 157 7.12 12.58 -8.33
CA PHE A 157 6.57 11.24 -8.23
C PHE A 157 6.72 10.51 -9.58
N ASN A 158 7.58 9.50 -9.63
CA ASN A 158 7.90 8.74 -10.84
C ASN A 158 7.81 7.22 -10.63
N LEU A 159 7.12 6.78 -9.60
CA LEU A 159 6.93 5.36 -9.33
C LEU A 159 5.87 4.76 -10.25
N GLY A 160 6.17 3.58 -10.80
CA GLY A 160 5.15 2.73 -11.38
C GLY A 160 4.25 2.17 -10.27
N VAL A 161 2.95 2.32 -10.45
CA VAL A 161 1.96 1.77 -9.51
C VAL A 161 0.86 1.09 -10.29
N LYS A 162 0.49 -0.10 -9.84
CA LYS A 162 -0.64 -0.86 -10.38
C LYS A 162 -1.82 -0.79 -9.41
N SER A 163 -3.02 -0.62 -9.94
CA SER A 163 -4.23 -0.51 -9.14
C SER A 163 -5.38 -1.33 -9.69
N VAL A 164 -6.29 -1.76 -8.81
CA VAL A 164 -7.49 -2.51 -9.19
C VAL A 164 -8.65 -1.57 -9.53
N VAL A 165 -8.75 -0.46 -8.79
CA VAL A 165 -9.82 0.54 -8.93
C VAL A 165 -9.22 1.91 -9.18
N GLN A 166 -9.72 2.61 -10.18
CA GLN A 166 -9.29 3.97 -10.51
C GLN A 166 -10.46 4.95 -10.37
N TYR A 167 -10.18 6.08 -9.73
CA TYR A 167 -11.06 7.25 -9.68
C TYR A 167 -10.36 8.39 -10.41
N VAL A 168 -10.91 8.72 -11.58
CA VAL A 168 -10.44 9.79 -12.49
C VAL A 168 -11.07 11.12 -12.14
#